data_6916a1ee23b5bbe6a8fc79c4e30d8fdd
#
_entry.id   6916a1ee23b5bbe6a8fc79c4e30d8fdd
#
_cell.length_a   1.000
_cell.length_b   1.000
_cell.length_c   1.000
_cell.angle_alpha   90.00
_cell.angle_beta   90.00
_cell.angle_gamma   90.00
#
_symmetry.space_group_name_H-M   'P 1'
#
loop_
_entity.id
_entity.type
_entity.pdbx_description
1 polymer ?
#
loop_
_entity_poly.entity_id
_entity_poly.type
_entity_poly.pdbx_seq_one_letter_code
_entity_poly.pdbx_strand_id
1 'polypeptide(L)'
;SVSMSRWFIAQRGKALAISNTGYALGEAFLPVFFTILMLSFHWQNLWIVASLFCLLMAPIIWMLLKNERTPQSLAKEVTALGLLGKSWTRKEVISHPLFWYMLPALLGPAACVTSFFFQQVYFAEIKGWTHLQLVALFPIYTFVAIVFNLISGWALDKYGLDRILPSYQIPMVFAFVLFYFVS
;
A
#
# COMPACT_ATOMS: atom_id res chain seq x y z
N SER A 1 7.56 6.94 -4.65
CA SER A 1 8.18 5.61 -4.80
C SER A 1 9.27 5.57 -5.87
N VAL A 2 9.09 6.17 -7.05
CA VAL A 2 10.10 6.18 -8.13
C VAL A 2 11.40 6.86 -7.71
N SER A 3 11.33 7.97 -6.98
CA SER A 3 12.52 8.66 -6.47
C SER A 3 13.34 7.76 -5.54
N MET A 4 12.68 7.03 -4.61
CA MET A 4 13.39 6.14 -3.68
C MET A 4 14.06 4.96 -4.38
N SER A 5 13.46 4.40 -5.43
CA SER A 5 14.08 3.32 -6.20
C SER A 5 15.33 3.76 -6.96
N ARG A 6 15.51 5.06 -7.21
CA ARG A 6 16.70 5.64 -7.83
C ARG A 6 17.87 5.81 -6.85
N TRP A 7 17.58 6.05 -5.56
CA TRP A 7 18.62 6.21 -4.54
C TRP A 7 19.12 4.87 -3.98
N PHE A 8 18.23 3.88 -3.87
CA PHE A 8 18.54 2.60 -3.24
C PHE A 8 18.54 1.45 -4.26
N ILE A 9 19.65 1.25 -4.98
CA ILE A 9 19.76 0.23 -6.02
C ILE A 9 19.84 -1.18 -5.40
N ALA A 10 20.68 -1.36 -4.36
CA ALA A 10 20.95 -2.67 -3.76
C ALA A 10 19.85 -3.17 -2.80
N GLN A 11 19.07 -2.27 -2.17
CA GLN A 11 18.07 -2.60 -1.15
C GLN A 11 16.71 -1.93 -1.45
N ARG A 12 16.27 -2.03 -2.70
CA ARG A 12 15.03 -1.37 -3.16
C ARG A 12 13.78 -1.84 -2.41
N GLY A 13 13.66 -3.17 -2.21
CA GLY A 13 12.54 -3.76 -1.51
C GLY A 13 12.42 -3.25 -0.08
N LYS A 14 13.53 -3.23 0.64
CA LYS A 14 13.60 -2.75 2.02
C LYS A 14 13.29 -1.26 2.15
N ALA A 15 13.84 -0.43 1.26
CA ALA A 15 13.57 1.01 1.25
C ALA A 15 12.10 1.33 0.95
N LEU A 16 11.49 0.63 0.00
CA LEU A 16 10.07 0.75 -0.32
C LEU A 16 9.17 0.27 0.83
N ALA A 17 9.53 -0.85 1.49
CA ALA A 17 8.79 -1.35 2.65
C ALA A 17 8.79 -0.35 3.80
N ILE A 18 9.94 0.26 4.11
CA ILE A 18 10.04 1.30 5.15
C ILE A 18 9.21 2.54 4.77
N SER A 19 9.26 2.98 3.51
CA SER A 19 8.45 4.11 3.05
C SER A 19 6.95 3.85 3.16
N ASN A 20 6.51 2.62 2.85
CA ASN A 20 5.11 2.22 2.95
C ASN A 20 4.63 2.09 4.42
N THR A 21 5.55 1.91 5.37
CA THR A 21 5.20 1.87 6.80
C THR A 21 4.52 3.18 7.26
N GLY A 22 4.93 4.33 6.75
CA GLY A 22 4.28 5.61 7.06
C GLY A 22 2.81 5.65 6.60
N TYR A 23 2.51 5.11 5.41
CA TYR A 23 1.15 5.00 4.92
C TYR A 23 0.32 4.05 5.81
N ALA A 24 0.86 2.89 6.13
CA ALA A 24 0.21 1.90 6.98
C ALA A 24 -0.08 2.43 8.39
N LEU A 25 0.84 3.19 8.99
CA LEU A 25 0.61 3.85 10.28
C LEU A 25 -0.53 4.87 10.21
N GLY A 26 -0.61 5.66 9.13
CA GLY A 26 -1.73 6.57 8.91
C GLY A 26 -3.06 5.82 8.83
N GLU A 27 -3.11 4.73 8.09
CA GLU A 27 -4.30 3.88 7.94
C GLU A 27 -4.74 3.22 9.26
N ALA A 28 -3.81 2.92 10.16
CA ALA A 28 -4.12 2.37 11.49
C ALA A 28 -4.65 3.42 12.47
N PHE A 29 -3.93 4.53 12.58
CA PHE A 29 -4.18 5.49 13.66
C PHE A 29 -5.25 6.51 13.31
N LEU A 30 -5.35 6.95 12.06
CA LEU A 30 -6.30 7.98 11.67
C LEU A 30 -7.77 7.58 11.89
N PRO A 31 -8.25 6.39 11.50
CA PRO A 31 -9.63 5.98 11.75
C PRO A 31 -9.96 5.95 13.24
N VAL A 32 -9.07 5.39 14.06
CA VAL A 32 -9.26 5.32 15.53
C VAL A 32 -9.31 6.73 16.11
N PHE A 33 -8.36 7.58 15.74
CA PHE A 33 -8.28 8.95 16.20
C PHE A 33 -9.52 9.77 15.81
N PHE A 34 -9.96 9.68 14.53
CA PHE A 34 -11.17 10.35 14.08
C PHE A 34 -12.42 9.82 14.79
N THR A 35 -12.54 8.51 15.00
CA THR A 35 -13.70 7.93 15.71
C THR A 35 -13.77 8.43 17.15
N ILE A 36 -12.65 8.52 17.86
CA ILE A 36 -12.60 9.07 19.22
C ILE A 36 -13.00 10.55 19.23
N LEU A 37 -12.48 11.34 18.29
CA LEU A 37 -12.82 12.75 18.18
C LEU A 37 -14.30 12.98 17.82
N MET A 38 -14.91 12.10 17.04
CA MET A 38 -16.35 12.16 16.69
C MET A 38 -17.25 12.00 17.91
N LEU A 39 -16.77 11.44 19.02
CA LEU A 39 -17.54 11.40 20.28
C LEU A 39 -17.75 12.79 20.90
N SER A 40 -16.85 13.73 20.60
CA SER A 40 -16.87 15.09 21.20
C SER A 40 -17.11 16.20 20.18
N PHE A 41 -16.80 15.96 18.91
CA PHE A 41 -16.89 16.98 17.87
C PHE A 41 -17.78 16.52 16.71
N HIS A 42 -18.46 17.48 16.08
CA HIS A 42 -19.20 17.21 14.83
C HIS A 42 -18.23 16.83 13.71
N TRP A 43 -18.60 15.85 12.91
CA TRP A 43 -17.79 15.33 11.82
C TRP A 43 -17.32 16.40 10.81
N GLN A 44 -18.16 17.43 10.56
CA GLN A 44 -17.79 18.54 9.67
C GLN A 44 -16.56 19.32 10.17
N ASN A 45 -16.48 19.60 11.48
CA ASN A 45 -15.34 20.30 12.07
C ASN A 45 -14.05 19.52 11.93
N LEU A 46 -14.12 18.19 12.05
CA LEU A 46 -12.95 17.32 11.87
C LEU A 46 -12.42 17.35 10.44
N TRP A 47 -13.31 17.38 9.44
CA TRP A 47 -12.90 17.52 8.06
C TRP A 47 -12.29 18.89 7.74
N ILE A 48 -12.80 19.97 8.36
CA ILE A 48 -12.19 21.30 8.24
C ILE A 48 -10.78 21.30 8.82
N VAL A 49 -10.58 20.73 10.00
CA VAL A 49 -9.26 20.62 10.63
C VAL A 49 -8.29 19.80 9.77
N ALA A 50 -8.75 18.67 9.23
CA ALA A 50 -7.96 17.84 8.33
C ALA A 50 -7.57 18.60 7.04
N SER A 51 -8.49 19.39 6.47
CA SER A 51 -8.20 20.19 5.28
C SER A 51 -7.19 21.31 5.54
N LEU A 52 -7.28 21.98 6.69
CA LEU A 52 -6.31 22.98 7.11
C LEU A 52 -4.92 22.37 7.32
N PHE A 53 -4.86 21.19 7.92
CA PHE A 53 -3.59 20.47 8.09
C PHE A 53 -2.95 20.13 6.73
N CYS A 54 -3.73 19.61 5.76
CA CYS A 54 -3.23 19.36 4.41
C CYS A 54 -2.75 20.64 3.73
N LEU A 55 -3.46 21.75 3.89
CA LEU A 55 -3.07 23.05 3.35
C LEU A 55 -1.74 23.54 3.92
N LEU A 56 -1.54 23.39 5.24
CA LEU A 56 -0.28 23.74 5.89
C LEU A 56 0.89 22.85 5.48
N MET A 57 0.62 21.57 5.17
CA MET A 57 1.65 20.66 4.68
C MET A 57 2.08 20.96 3.24
N ALA A 58 1.22 21.55 2.41
CA ALA A 58 1.53 21.83 1.01
C ALA A 58 2.79 22.70 0.80
N PRO A 59 2.97 23.88 1.48
CA PRO A 59 4.19 24.68 1.34
C PRO A 59 5.44 23.94 1.87
N ILE A 60 5.30 23.13 2.91
CA ILE A 60 6.42 22.35 3.46
C ILE A 60 6.90 21.32 2.42
N ILE A 61 5.97 20.60 1.83
CA ILE A 61 6.27 19.62 0.77
C ILE A 61 6.88 20.33 -0.44
N TRP A 62 6.33 21.49 -0.84
CA TRP A 62 6.87 22.28 -1.95
C TRP A 62 8.30 22.73 -1.67
N MET A 63 8.60 23.24 -0.46
CA MET A 63 9.97 23.64 -0.07
C MET A 63 10.95 22.45 -0.08
N LEU A 64 10.51 21.27 0.37
CA LEU A 64 11.33 20.06 0.37
C LEU A 64 11.60 19.52 -1.03
N LEU A 65 10.63 19.66 -1.96
CA LEU A 65 10.74 19.15 -3.33
C LEU A 65 11.34 20.18 -4.31
N LYS A 66 11.45 21.45 -3.94
CA LYS A 66 11.96 22.53 -4.80
C LYS A 66 13.37 22.27 -5.35
N ASN A 67 14.22 21.61 -4.56
CA ASN A 67 15.56 21.24 -4.97
C ASN A 67 15.59 19.78 -5.41
N GLU A 68 15.80 19.55 -6.70
CA GLU A 68 16.01 18.20 -7.21
C GLU A 68 17.32 17.63 -6.66
N ARG A 69 17.19 16.63 -5.77
CA ARG A 69 18.34 16.03 -5.07
C ARG A 69 18.83 14.73 -5.71
N THR A 70 18.20 14.29 -6.80
CA THR A 70 18.58 13.05 -7.46
C THR A 70 19.80 13.28 -8.34
N PRO A 71 20.95 12.63 -8.12
CA PRO A 71 22.10 12.77 -8.99
C PRO A 71 21.75 12.36 -10.42
N GLN A 72 22.03 13.25 -11.38
CA GLN A 72 21.69 13.03 -12.79
C GLN A 72 22.41 11.78 -13.37
N SER A 73 23.60 11.43 -12.84
CA SER A 73 24.32 10.21 -13.18
C SER A 73 23.53 8.95 -12.87
N LEU A 74 22.90 8.87 -11.67
CA LEU A 74 22.06 7.75 -11.28
C LEU A 74 20.74 7.69 -12.08
N ALA A 75 20.21 8.84 -12.52
CA ALA A 75 19.03 8.86 -13.35
C ALA A 75 19.27 8.29 -14.76
N LYS A 76 20.47 8.44 -15.31
CA LYS A 76 20.84 7.88 -16.62
C LYS A 76 21.05 6.36 -16.57
N GLU A 77 21.65 5.84 -15.50
CA GLU A 77 21.86 4.39 -15.34
C GLU A 77 20.54 3.62 -15.13
N VAL A 78 19.60 4.19 -14.38
CA VAL A 78 18.32 3.52 -14.11
C VAL A 78 17.38 3.52 -15.33
N THR A 79 17.58 4.43 -16.29
CA THR A 79 16.78 4.45 -17.53
C THR A 79 17.16 3.26 -18.45
N ALA A 80 18.32 2.65 -18.26
CA ALA A 80 18.81 1.51 -19.08
C ALA A 80 18.39 0.13 -18.57
N LEU A 81 17.71 0.02 -17.42
CA LEU A 81 17.40 -1.25 -16.75
C LEU A 81 15.92 -1.67 -16.95
N GLY A 82 15.42 -1.63 -18.17
CA GLY A 82 14.23 -2.39 -18.54
C GLY A 82 14.52 -3.89 -18.61
N LEU A 83 13.48 -4.72 -18.59
CA LEU A 83 13.58 -6.16 -18.82
C LEU A 83 14.40 -6.40 -20.10
N LEU A 84 15.48 -7.19 -20.02
CA LEU A 84 16.44 -7.43 -21.10
C LEU A 84 17.24 -6.18 -21.55
N GLY A 85 17.38 -5.16 -20.70
CA GLY A 85 18.12 -3.93 -21.04
C GLY A 85 17.45 -3.02 -22.09
N LYS A 86 16.16 -3.26 -22.39
CA LYS A 86 15.37 -2.50 -23.38
C LYS A 86 14.33 -1.62 -22.68
N SER A 87 14.19 -0.37 -23.12
CA SER A 87 13.05 0.49 -22.74
C SER A 87 11.82 0.07 -23.54
N TRP A 88 10.84 -0.48 -22.85
CA TRP A 88 9.58 -0.92 -23.49
C TRP A 88 8.63 0.26 -23.67
N THR A 89 8.09 0.40 -24.86
CA THR A 89 7.01 1.34 -25.14
C THR A 89 5.67 0.78 -24.61
N ARG A 90 4.68 1.67 -24.37
CA ARG A 90 3.34 1.24 -23.90
C ARG A 90 2.72 0.20 -24.84
N LYS A 91 2.88 0.38 -26.15
CA LYS A 91 2.32 -0.54 -27.15
C LYS A 91 2.96 -1.93 -27.06
N GLU A 92 4.27 -2.00 -26.90
CA GLU A 92 5.00 -3.27 -26.76
C GLU A 92 4.60 -3.99 -25.46
N VAL A 93 4.46 -3.26 -24.34
CA VAL A 93 4.01 -3.85 -23.07
C VAL A 93 2.61 -4.44 -23.17
N ILE A 94 1.65 -3.70 -23.73
CA ILE A 94 0.26 -4.17 -23.89
C ILE A 94 0.17 -5.35 -24.87
N SER A 95 1.04 -5.38 -25.88
CA SER A 95 1.09 -6.48 -26.85
C SER A 95 1.75 -7.74 -26.30
N HIS A 96 2.46 -7.65 -25.18
CA HIS A 96 3.16 -8.80 -24.62
C HIS A 96 2.23 -9.65 -23.74
N PRO A 97 2.14 -10.97 -23.94
CA PRO A 97 1.20 -11.85 -23.23
C PRO A 97 1.44 -11.84 -21.70
N LEU A 98 2.68 -11.67 -21.24
CA LEU A 98 3.01 -11.57 -19.81
C LEU A 98 2.24 -10.45 -19.10
N PHE A 99 1.98 -9.33 -19.77
CA PHE A 99 1.20 -8.23 -19.21
C PHE A 99 -0.21 -8.70 -18.82
N TRP A 100 -0.87 -9.44 -19.71
CA TRP A 100 -2.22 -9.94 -19.49
C TRP A 100 -2.31 -11.04 -18.44
N TYR A 101 -1.27 -11.87 -18.29
CA TYR A 101 -1.19 -12.87 -17.21
C TYR A 101 -0.92 -12.22 -15.85
N MET A 102 -0.13 -11.16 -15.79
CA MET A 102 0.16 -10.44 -14.54
C MET A 102 -1.01 -9.54 -14.08
N LEU A 103 -1.84 -9.07 -15.00
CA LEU A 103 -2.91 -8.12 -14.70
C LEU A 103 -3.92 -8.65 -13.68
N PRO A 104 -4.53 -9.85 -13.82
CA PRO A 104 -5.43 -10.41 -12.82
C PRO A 104 -4.70 -10.73 -11.50
N ALA A 105 -3.42 -11.10 -11.54
CA ALA A 105 -2.65 -11.35 -10.33
C ALA A 105 -2.45 -10.09 -9.49
N LEU A 106 -2.32 -8.92 -10.11
CA LEU A 106 -2.18 -7.63 -9.44
C LEU A 106 -3.53 -7.03 -9.05
N LEU A 107 -4.53 -7.10 -9.93
CA LEU A 107 -5.85 -6.50 -9.70
C LEU A 107 -6.70 -7.32 -8.71
N GLY A 108 -6.58 -8.64 -8.73
CA GLY A 108 -7.39 -9.52 -7.89
C GLY A 108 -7.31 -9.18 -6.39
N PRO A 109 -6.12 -9.20 -5.79
CA PRO A 109 -5.96 -8.83 -4.38
C PRO A 109 -6.44 -7.41 -4.06
N ALA A 110 -6.11 -6.44 -4.92
CA ALA A 110 -6.53 -5.05 -4.73
C ALA A 110 -8.05 -4.90 -4.77
N ALA A 111 -8.72 -5.54 -5.73
CA ALA A 111 -10.18 -5.52 -5.84
C ALA A 111 -10.85 -6.17 -4.64
N CYS A 112 -10.34 -7.33 -4.18
CA CYS A 112 -10.89 -8.04 -3.02
C CYS A 112 -10.74 -7.24 -1.72
N VAL A 113 -9.57 -6.68 -1.47
CA VAL A 113 -9.32 -5.84 -0.28
C VAL A 113 -10.21 -4.60 -0.32
N THR A 114 -10.29 -3.93 -1.46
CA THR A 114 -11.16 -2.74 -1.62
C THR A 114 -12.63 -3.09 -1.41
N SER A 115 -13.12 -4.20 -1.98
CA SER A 115 -14.49 -4.66 -1.79
C SER A 115 -14.79 -4.96 -0.31
N PHE A 116 -13.85 -5.58 0.39
CA PHE A 116 -13.99 -5.83 1.82
C PHE A 116 -14.11 -4.52 2.61
N PHE A 117 -13.26 -3.53 2.34
CA PHE A 117 -13.32 -2.24 3.01
C PHE A 117 -14.62 -1.48 2.74
N PHE A 118 -15.18 -1.57 1.54
CA PHE A 118 -16.48 -0.97 1.23
C PHE A 118 -17.66 -1.68 1.92
N GLN A 119 -17.55 -2.99 2.13
CA GLN A 119 -18.62 -3.80 2.73
C GLN A 119 -18.44 -4.05 4.23
N GLN A 120 -17.38 -3.51 4.85
CA GLN A 120 -17.04 -3.79 6.26
C GLN A 120 -18.17 -3.43 7.24
N VAL A 121 -18.93 -2.35 6.98
CA VAL A 121 -20.05 -1.94 7.83
C VAL A 121 -21.17 -2.99 7.76
N TYR A 122 -21.50 -3.46 6.57
CA TYR A 122 -22.48 -4.51 6.35
C TYR A 122 -22.09 -5.83 7.04
N PHE A 123 -20.81 -6.21 6.97
CA PHE A 123 -20.30 -7.38 7.71
C PHE A 123 -20.39 -7.20 9.22
N ALA A 124 -20.09 -6.02 9.74
CA ALA A 124 -20.25 -5.72 11.16
C ALA A 124 -21.70 -5.83 11.61
N GLU A 125 -22.65 -5.34 10.82
CA GLU A 125 -24.08 -5.46 11.12
C GLU A 125 -24.56 -6.92 11.17
N ILE A 126 -24.18 -7.74 10.18
CA ILE A 126 -24.53 -9.17 10.15
C ILE A 126 -23.97 -9.91 11.37
N LYS A 127 -22.74 -9.57 11.78
CA LYS A 127 -22.07 -10.20 12.93
C LYS A 127 -22.50 -9.60 14.28
N GLY A 128 -23.36 -8.59 14.28
CA GLY A 128 -23.78 -7.88 15.50
C GLY A 128 -22.66 -7.10 16.18
N TRP A 129 -21.62 -6.71 15.43
CA TRP A 129 -20.50 -5.92 15.95
C TRP A 129 -20.85 -4.45 16.00
N THR A 130 -20.41 -3.80 17.07
CA THR A 130 -20.50 -2.33 17.14
C THR A 130 -19.44 -1.68 16.23
N HIS A 131 -19.71 -0.47 15.77
CA HIS A 131 -18.77 0.28 14.95
C HIS A 131 -17.41 0.46 15.64
N LEU A 132 -17.40 0.66 16.95
CA LEU A 132 -16.19 0.80 17.75
C LEU A 132 -15.36 -0.49 17.75
N GLN A 133 -15.99 -1.67 17.85
CA GLN A 133 -15.30 -2.96 17.79
C GLN A 133 -14.65 -3.17 16.43
N LEU A 134 -15.34 -2.81 15.33
CA LEU A 134 -14.77 -2.89 14.00
C LEU A 134 -13.52 -2.01 13.87
N VAL A 135 -13.61 -0.74 14.29
CA VAL A 135 -12.49 0.21 14.20
C VAL A 135 -11.30 -0.21 15.08
N ALA A 136 -11.55 -0.85 16.22
CA ALA A 136 -10.50 -1.38 17.10
C ALA A 136 -9.64 -2.49 16.45
N LEU A 137 -10.13 -3.13 15.38
CA LEU A 137 -9.36 -4.13 14.62
C LEU A 137 -8.33 -3.51 13.67
N PHE A 138 -8.46 -2.24 13.29
CA PHE A 138 -7.55 -1.58 12.35
C PHE A 138 -6.08 -1.56 12.82
N PRO A 139 -5.76 -1.23 14.08
CA PRO A 139 -4.38 -1.30 14.57
C PRO A 139 -3.77 -2.71 14.46
N ILE A 140 -4.57 -3.76 14.75
CA ILE A 140 -4.12 -5.15 14.65
C ILE A 140 -3.85 -5.50 13.18
N TYR A 141 -4.79 -5.18 12.29
CA TYR A 141 -4.62 -5.37 10.85
C TYR A 141 -3.34 -4.69 10.35
N THR A 142 -3.13 -3.43 10.73
CA THR A 142 -1.97 -2.66 10.29
C THR A 142 -0.66 -3.21 10.84
N PHE A 143 -0.64 -3.62 12.11
CA PHE A 143 0.55 -4.26 12.69
C PHE A 143 0.94 -5.50 11.88
N VAL A 144 -0.02 -6.38 11.61
CA VAL A 144 0.19 -7.57 10.78
C VAL A 144 0.65 -7.18 9.38
N ALA A 145 0.02 -6.20 8.75
CA ALA A 145 0.38 -5.73 7.41
C ALA A 145 1.81 -5.18 7.34
N ILE A 146 2.27 -4.42 8.35
CA ILE A 146 3.65 -3.91 8.44
C ILE A 146 4.63 -5.08 8.56
N VAL A 147 4.38 -6.03 9.46
CA VAL A 147 5.26 -7.19 9.66
C VAL A 147 5.40 -7.99 8.36
N PHE A 148 4.28 -8.32 7.72
CA PHE A 148 4.31 -9.07 6.45
C PHE A 148 4.91 -8.26 5.29
N ASN A 149 4.75 -6.95 5.26
CA ASN A 149 5.39 -6.08 4.25
C ASN A 149 6.92 -6.11 4.40
N LEU A 150 7.44 -6.03 5.62
CA LEU A 150 8.88 -6.12 5.89
C LEU A 150 9.44 -7.51 5.54
N ILE A 151 8.73 -8.58 5.92
CA ILE A 151 9.10 -9.96 5.59
C ILE A 151 9.11 -10.15 4.06
N SER A 152 8.09 -9.66 3.36
CA SER A 152 7.99 -9.74 1.90
C SER A 152 9.11 -8.97 1.21
N GLY A 153 9.44 -7.76 1.70
CA GLY A 153 10.56 -6.98 1.17
C GLY A 153 11.90 -7.71 1.33
N TRP A 154 12.15 -8.28 2.51
CA TRP A 154 13.34 -9.09 2.75
C TRP A 154 13.38 -10.36 1.88
N ALA A 155 12.25 -11.04 1.75
CA ALA A 155 12.15 -12.25 0.95
C ALA A 155 12.37 -11.97 -0.56
N LEU A 156 11.82 -10.85 -1.07
CA LEU A 156 12.05 -10.39 -2.45
C LEU A 156 13.54 -10.11 -2.73
N ASP A 157 14.20 -9.45 -1.79
CA ASP A 157 15.63 -9.14 -1.94
C ASP A 157 16.49 -10.40 -1.88
N LYS A 158 16.08 -11.44 -1.10
CA LYS A 158 16.85 -12.69 -0.92
C LYS A 158 16.58 -13.75 -1.98
N TYR A 159 15.32 -13.97 -2.35
CA TYR A 159 14.90 -15.09 -3.20
C TYR A 159 14.55 -14.68 -4.64
N GLY A 160 14.41 -13.39 -4.88
CA GLY A 160 14.01 -12.83 -6.18
C GLY A 160 12.51 -12.92 -6.45
N LEU A 161 12.07 -12.13 -7.43
CA LEU A 161 10.67 -12.00 -7.79
C LEU A 161 10.07 -13.31 -8.35
N ASP A 162 10.84 -14.05 -9.14
CA ASP A 162 10.36 -15.23 -9.86
C ASP A 162 9.86 -16.34 -8.93
N ARG A 163 10.46 -16.46 -7.74
CA ARG A 163 10.09 -17.47 -6.76
C ARG A 163 8.93 -17.06 -5.87
N ILE A 164 8.81 -15.76 -5.58
CA ILE A 164 7.81 -15.25 -4.63
C ILE A 164 6.49 -14.94 -5.33
N LEU A 165 6.51 -14.53 -6.60
CA LEU A 165 5.32 -14.16 -7.34
C LEU A 165 4.22 -15.25 -7.37
N PRO A 166 4.54 -16.56 -7.55
CA PRO A 166 3.52 -17.60 -7.52
C PRO A 166 2.82 -17.76 -6.17
N SER A 167 3.55 -17.53 -5.08
CA SER A 167 3.02 -17.66 -3.70
C SER A 167 2.30 -16.42 -3.19
N TYR A 168 2.31 -15.31 -3.93
CA TYR A 168 1.73 -14.04 -3.53
C TYR A 168 0.22 -14.11 -3.23
N GLN A 169 -0.51 -14.98 -3.91
CA GLN A 169 -1.96 -15.12 -3.74
C GLN A 169 -2.39 -16.13 -2.67
N ILE A 170 -1.47 -16.95 -2.17
CA ILE A 170 -1.78 -17.99 -1.18
C ILE A 170 -2.43 -17.42 0.09
N PRO A 171 -1.93 -16.33 0.69
CA PRO A 171 -2.56 -15.75 1.88
C PRO A 171 -4.00 -15.29 1.64
N MET A 172 -4.30 -14.79 0.44
CA MET A 172 -5.65 -14.34 0.08
C MET A 172 -6.64 -15.52 -0.04
N VAL A 173 -6.20 -16.62 -0.65
CA VAL A 173 -7.01 -17.85 -0.72
C VAL A 173 -7.31 -18.36 0.69
N PHE A 174 -6.30 -18.36 1.57
CA PHE A 174 -6.47 -18.72 2.97
C PHE A 174 -7.47 -17.81 3.70
N ALA A 175 -7.40 -16.51 3.47
CA ALA A 175 -8.33 -15.55 4.05
C ALA A 175 -9.78 -15.84 3.61
N PHE A 176 -10.03 -16.12 2.34
CA PHE A 176 -11.38 -16.45 1.86
C PHE A 176 -11.90 -17.77 2.41
N VAL A 177 -11.05 -18.79 2.54
CA VAL A 177 -11.42 -20.06 3.17
C VAL A 177 -11.78 -19.83 4.63
N LEU A 178 -10.98 -19.07 5.38
CA LEU A 178 -11.30 -18.72 6.76
C LEU A 178 -12.62 -17.93 6.87
N PHE A 179 -12.86 -17.00 5.95
CA PHE A 179 -14.10 -16.21 5.93
C PHE A 179 -15.34 -17.09 5.75
N TYR A 180 -15.24 -18.17 4.98
CA TYR A 180 -16.33 -19.13 4.79
C TYR A 180 -16.62 -19.93 6.06
N PHE A 181 -15.59 -20.32 6.83
CA PHE A 181 -15.76 -21.16 8.02
C PHE A 181 -16.05 -20.38 9.31
N VAL A 182 -15.75 -19.08 9.36
CA VAL A 182 -16.00 -18.19 10.52
C VAL A 182 -17.36 -17.48 10.37
N SER A 183 -18.39 -18.19 10.02
CA SER A 183 -19.77 -17.68 9.99
C SER A 183 -20.45 -17.77 11.35
#